data_f7200e4c79f66a30834e3f585a942480
#
_entry.id   f7200e4c79f66a30834e3f585a942480
#
_cell.length_a   1.000
_cell.length_b   1.000
_cell.length_c   1.000
_cell.angle_alpha   90.00
_cell.angle_beta   90.00
_cell.angle_gamma   90.00
#
_symmetry.space_group_name_H-M   'P 1'
#
loop_
_entity.id
_entity.type
_entity.pdbx_description
1 polymer ?
#
loop_
_entity_poly.entity_id
_entity_poly.type
_entity_poly.pdbx_seq_one_letter_code
_entity_poly.pdbx_strand_id
1 'polypeptide(L)'
;MDLQLKGKRALVTGGSRGIGKAIARALAHEGVQVALLARGKDALATAAAEIATETGSKIVGVCADTGSDEQVRLAFADAQNQLGGSIDILVNAAAEPAGFASPPTISEITGDFFHAELDIKVMGYIRCAQAVVAGMRSKGWGRIVNVSGLAARQTGNAVGSMRNIAVAALTKNMADEWGPAGINVTVVHPGLTRTERTAARVAESAAAQGVSAALIERQMASGNSICHVVDASEVADVVAFLCSPKSRAINGDVIAVGGGAPRAIHC
;
A
#
# COMPACT_ATOMS: atom_id res chain seq x y z
N MET A 1 -19.72 -11.48 0.10
CA MET A 1 -20.22 -10.28 -0.64
C MET A 1 -19.56 -10.30 -2.00
N ASP A 2 -20.29 -10.17 -3.07
CA ASP A 2 -19.69 -9.98 -4.40
C ASP A 2 -19.14 -8.54 -4.49
N LEU A 3 -17.85 -8.38 -4.69
CA LEU A 3 -17.19 -7.07 -4.80
C LEU A 3 -17.32 -6.43 -6.18
N GLN A 4 -17.84 -7.16 -7.18
CA GLN A 4 -18.04 -6.67 -8.56
C GLN A 4 -16.75 -6.13 -9.20
N LEU A 5 -15.63 -6.80 -8.95
CA LEU A 5 -14.30 -6.42 -9.43
C LEU A 5 -13.86 -7.19 -10.68
N LYS A 6 -14.55 -8.27 -11.02
CA LYS A 6 -14.20 -9.14 -12.16
C LYS A 6 -14.02 -8.35 -13.45
N GLY A 7 -12.91 -8.56 -14.11
CA GLY A 7 -12.56 -7.91 -15.39
C GLY A 7 -11.98 -6.50 -15.27
N LYS A 8 -11.88 -5.94 -14.07
CA LYS A 8 -11.17 -4.68 -13.82
C LYS A 8 -9.66 -4.86 -14.00
N ARG A 9 -8.95 -3.75 -14.23
CA ARG A 9 -7.48 -3.70 -14.35
C ARG A 9 -6.91 -2.89 -13.21
N ALA A 10 -6.02 -3.48 -12.43
CA ALA A 10 -5.35 -2.82 -11.31
C ALA A 10 -3.85 -2.65 -11.56
N LEU A 11 -3.27 -1.61 -11.00
CA LEU A 11 -1.84 -1.48 -10.82
C LEU A 11 -1.55 -1.32 -9.33
N VAL A 12 -0.63 -2.16 -8.82
CA VAL A 12 -0.21 -2.15 -7.41
C VAL A 12 1.27 -1.82 -7.33
N THR A 13 1.61 -0.64 -6.81
CA THR A 13 3.01 -0.29 -6.53
C THR A 13 3.50 -0.99 -5.27
N GLY A 14 4.78 -1.38 -5.23
CA GLY A 14 5.29 -2.21 -4.13
C GLY A 14 4.72 -3.65 -4.15
N GLY A 15 4.22 -4.11 -5.30
CA GLY A 15 3.47 -5.37 -5.46
C GLY A 15 4.32 -6.65 -5.37
N SER A 16 5.64 -6.57 -5.27
CA SER A 16 6.51 -7.76 -5.26
C SER A 16 6.60 -8.48 -3.92
N ARG A 17 6.18 -7.85 -2.81
CA ARG A 17 6.26 -8.41 -1.45
C ARG A 17 5.32 -7.71 -0.47
N GLY A 18 5.17 -8.28 0.74
CA GLY A 18 4.47 -7.70 1.87
C GLY A 18 3.02 -7.35 1.57
N ILE A 19 2.57 -6.21 2.10
CA ILE A 19 1.19 -5.73 1.98
C ILE A 19 0.79 -5.55 0.50
N GLY A 20 1.67 -4.97 -0.33
CA GLY A 20 1.38 -4.80 -1.76
C GLY A 20 1.14 -6.11 -2.51
N LYS A 21 1.96 -7.14 -2.24
CA LYS A 21 1.76 -8.49 -2.81
C LYS A 21 0.46 -9.13 -2.33
N ALA A 22 0.14 -8.99 -1.04
CA ALA A 22 -1.11 -9.50 -0.49
C ALA A 22 -2.34 -8.82 -1.12
N ILE A 23 -2.30 -7.50 -1.32
CA ILE A 23 -3.36 -6.74 -2.00
C ILE A 23 -3.52 -7.20 -3.45
N ALA A 24 -2.41 -7.37 -4.18
CA ALA A 24 -2.44 -7.85 -5.55
C ALA A 24 -3.09 -9.25 -5.65
N ARG A 25 -2.75 -10.14 -4.70
CA ARG A 25 -3.35 -11.49 -4.59
C ARG A 25 -4.85 -11.40 -4.32
N ALA A 26 -5.29 -10.61 -3.35
CA ALA A 26 -6.71 -10.45 -3.03
C ALA A 26 -7.51 -9.90 -4.23
N LEU A 27 -7.00 -8.89 -4.94
CA LEU A 27 -7.62 -8.37 -6.16
C LEU A 27 -7.68 -9.43 -7.26
N ALA A 28 -6.63 -10.23 -7.41
CA ALA A 28 -6.59 -11.30 -8.41
C ALA A 28 -7.63 -12.41 -8.12
N HIS A 29 -7.85 -12.77 -6.85
CA HIS A 29 -8.93 -13.69 -6.45
C HIS A 29 -10.33 -13.16 -6.79
N GLU A 30 -10.52 -11.85 -6.81
CA GLU A 30 -11.75 -11.19 -7.26
C GLU A 30 -11.86 -11.09 -8.81
N GLY A 31 -10.95 -11.73 -9.55
CA GLY A 31 -10.92 -11.73 -11.02
C GLY A 31 -10.41 -10.45 -11.65
N VAL A 32 -9.65 -9.65 -10.91
CA VAL A 32 -8.95 -8.46 -11.42
C VAL A 32 -7.68 -8.88 -12.15
N GLN A 33 -7.40 -8.25 -13.29
CA GLN A 33 -6.10 -8.34 -13.95
C GLN A 33 -5.14 -7.34 -13.28
N VAL A 34 -3.97 -7.79 -12.84
CA VAL A 34 -3.11 -6.96 -11.99
C VAL A 34 -1.73 -6.75 -12.60
N ALA A 35 -1.30 -5.49 -12.68
CA ALA A 35 0.09 -5.13 -12.89
C ALA A 35 0.77 -4.88 -11.53
N LEU A 36 1.86 -5.58 -11.28
CA LEU A 36 2.73 -5.37 -10.14
C LEU A 36 3.84 -4.41 -10.52
N LEU A 37 4.06 -3.34 -9.76
CA LEU A 37 5.17 -2.42 -9.98
C LEU A 37 6.13 -2.46 -8.79
N ALA A 38 7.43 -2.66 -9.05
CA ALA A 38 8.50 -2.56 -8.07
C ALA A 38 9.86 -2.42 -8.77
N ARG A 39 10.93 -2.13 -8.01
CA ARG A 39 12.30 -1.94 -8.55
C ARG A 39 13.00 -3.26 -8.89
N GLY A 40 12.69 -4.34 -8.22
CA GLY A 40 13.38 -5.64 -8.35
C GLY A 40 12.71 -6.55 -9.37
N LYS A 41 13.34 -6.77 -10.54
CA LYS A 41 12.79 -7.55 -11.65
C LYS A 41 12.51 -9.00 -11.27
N ASP A 42 13.43 -9.66 -10.58
CA ASP A 42 13.29 -11.09 -10.22
C ASP A 42 12.18 -11.30 -9.20
N ALA A 43 12.12 -10.43 -8.18
CA ALA A 43 11.06 -10.48 -7.19
C ALA A 43 9.67 -10.20 -7.80
N LEU A 44 9.58 -9.32 -8.81
CA LEU A 44 8.36 -9.08 -9.57
C LEU A 44 7.93 -10.32 -10.36
N ALA A 45 8.87 -10.93 -11.09
CA ALA A 45 8.59 -12.12 -11.89
C ALA A 45 8.10 -13.28 -11.01
N THR A 46 8.76 -13.51 -9.88
CA THR A 46 8.37 -14.53 -8.90
C THR A 46 6.97 -14.26 -8.35
N ALA A 47 6.71 -13.04 -7.88
CA ALA A 47 5.41 -12.69 -7.32
C ALA A 47 4.28 -12.79 -8.36
N ALA A 48 4.54 -12.37 -9.60
CA ALA A 48 3.56 -12.47 -10.68
C ALA A 48 3.22 -13.93 -11.02
N ALA A 49 4.24 -14.79 -11.12
CA ALA A 49 4.04 -16.21 -11.40
C ALA A 49 3.27 -16.92 -10.28
N GLU A 50 3.61 -16.67 -9.02
CA GLU A 50 2.92 -17.25 -7.87
C GLU A 50 1.43 -16.86 -7.85
N ILE A 51 1.13 -15.56 -7.97
CA ILE A 51 -0.26 -15.08 -7.94
C ILE A 51 -1.05 -15.58 -9.15
N ALA A 52 -0.45 -15.58 -10.34
CA ALA A 52 -1.10 -16.10 -11.55
C ALA A 52 -1.44 -17.59 -11.43
N THR A 53 -0.51 -18.40 -10.90
CA THR A 53 -0.72 -19.84 -10.69
C THR A 53 -1.83 -20.09 -9.67
N GLU A 54 -1.87 -19.33 -8.58
CA GLU A 54 -2.84 -19.47 -7.51
C GLU A 54 -4.26 -19.08 -7.93
N THR A 55 -4.39 -18.00 -8.72
CA THR A 55 -5.69 -17.36 -8.98
C THR A 55 -6.24 -17.58 -10.39
N GLY A 56 -5.40 -17.99 -11.33
CA GLY A 56 -5.73 -18.05 -12.75
C GLY A 56 -5.90 -16.66 -13.42
N SER A 57 -5.71 -15.58 -12.70
CA SER A 57 -5.84 -14.22 -13.21
C SER A 57 -4.60 -13.79 -14.00
N LYS A 58 -4.78 -12.84 -14.91
CA LYS A 58 -3.66 -12.23 -15.65
C LYS A 58 -2.86 -11.31 -14.73
N ILE A 59 -1.62 -11.68 -14.46
CA ILE A 59 -0.69 -10.88 -13.64
C ILE A 59 0.54 -10.54 -14.47
N VAL A 60 0.94 -9.28 -14.47
CA VAL A 60 2.13 -8.79 -15.18
C VAL A 60 3.05 -8.04 -14.23
N GLY A 61 4.34 -8.07 -14.48
CA GLY A 61 5.35 -7.31 -13.71
C GLY A 61 5.90 -6.17 -14.53
N VAL A 62 5.90 -4.95 -14.01
CA VAL A 62 6.53 -3.77 -14.60
C VAL A 62 7.57 -3.19 -13.64
N CYS A 63 8.82 -3.09 -14.12
CA CYS A 63 9.94 -2.65 -13.30
C CYS A 63 10.07 -1.12 -13.36
N ALA A 64 9.92 -0.43 -12.22
CA ALA A 64 10.13 1.01 -12.15
C ALA A 64 10.43 1.47 -10.71
N ASP A 65 11.12 2.60 -10.61
CA ASP A 65 11.22 3.39 -9.39
C ASP A 65 10.15 4.50 -9.40
N THR A 66 9.33 4.54 -8.36
CA THR A 66 8.29 5.58 -8.19
C THR A 66 8.88 6.97 -7.88
N GLY A 67 10.17 7.05 -7.58
CA GLY A 67 10.92 8.30 -7.49
C GLY A 67 11.26 8.93 -8.85
N SER A 68 11.04 8.25 -9.97
CA SER A 68 11.35 8.72 -11.32
C SER A 68 10.10 8.95 -12.16
N ASP A 69 9.86 10.18 -12.58
CA ASP A 69 8.72 10.55 -13.44
C ASP A 69 8.72 9.75 -14.75
N GLU A 70 9.90 9.61 -15.39
CA GLU A 70 10.04 8.90 -16.64
C GLU A 70 9.77 7.40 -16.50
N GLN A 71 10.34 6.76 -15.47
CA GLN A 71 10.11 5.33 -15.23
C GLN A 71 8.65 5.03 -14.92
N VAL A 72 8.00 5.88 -14.11
CA VAL A 72 6.56 5.75 -13.82
C VAL A 72 5.76 5.86 -15.12
N ARG A 73 5.99 6.89 -15.93
CA ARG A 73 5.27 7.08 -17.20
C ARG A 73 5.40 5.87 -18.13
N LEU A 74 6.63 5.36 -18.30
CA LEU A 74 6.90 4.19 -19.17
C LEU A 74 6.27 2.91 -18.61
N ALA A 75 6.41 2.66 -17.31
CA ALA A 75 5.85 1.47 -16.66
C ALA A 75 4.32 1.45 -16.69
N PHE A 76 3.66 2.59 -16.55
CA PHE A 76 2.20 2.65 -16.64
C PHE A 76 1.71 2.43 -18.06
N ALA A 77 2.40 2.97 -19.08
CA ALA A 77 2.09 2.70 -20.47
C ALA A 77 2.27 1.21 -20.82
N ASP A 78 3.36 0.59 -20.36
CA ASP A 78 3.62 -0.83 -20.53
C ASP A 78 2.56 -1.70 -19.81
N ALA A 79 2.22 -1.39 -18.57
CA ALA A 79 1.16 -2.07 -17.82
C ALA A 79 -0.20 -2.02 -18.57
N GLN A 80 -0.58 -0.85 -19.09
CA GLN A 80 -1.80 -0.68 -19.86
C GLN A 80 -1.80 -1.50 -21.17
N ASN A 81 -0.67 -1.53 -21.87
CA ASN A 81 -0.50 -2.35 -23.06
C ASN A 81 -0.62 -3.84 -22.75
N GLN A 82 0.10 -4.31 -21.73
CA GLN A 82 0.07 -5.72 -21.33
C GLN A 82 -1.31 -6.15 -20.82
N LEU A 83 -2.01 -5.31 -20.07
CA LEU A 83 -3.37 -5.61 -19.58
C LEU A 83 -4.47 -5.35 -20.61
N GLY A 84 -4.14 -4.74 -21.75
CA GLY A 84 -5.08 -4.49 -22.86
C GLY A 84 -6.08 -3.36 -22.57
N GLY A 85 -5.66 -2.32 -21.84
CA GLY A 85 -6.48 -1.13 -21.61
C GLY A 85 -6.09 -0.31 -20.37
N SER A 86 -6.77 0.80 -20.17
CA SER A 86 -6.46 1.72 -19.08
C SER A 86 -6.73 1.11 -17.70
N ILE A 87 -5.95 1.53 -16.72
CA ILE A 87 -6.05 1.10 -15.32
C ILE A 87 -7.32 1.65 -14.69
N ASP A 88 -8.08 0.79 -14.05
CA ASP A 88 -9.32 1.10 -13.32
C ASP A 88 -9.05 1.33 -11.82
N ILE A 89 -8.06 0.62 -11.28
CA ILE A 89 -7.72 0.61 -9.86
C ILE A 89 -6.23 0.88 -9.70
N LEU A 90 -5.87 1.86 -8.89
CA LEU A 90 -4.50 2.12 -8.47
C LEU A 90 -4.37 1.86 -6.96
N VAL A 91 -3.42 1.02 -6.57
CA VAL A 91 -3.03 0.88 -5.18
C VAL A 91 -1.59 1.35 -5.02
N ASN A 92 -1.41 2.46 -4.34
CA ASN A 92 -0.12 3.00 -3.97
C ASN A 92 0.36 2.36 -2.66
N ALA A 93 1.24 1.34 -2.75
CA ALA A 93 1.81 0.65 -1.61
C ALA A 93 3.36 0.65 -1.62
N ALA A 94 3.98 1.32 -2.60
CA ALA A 94 5.43 1.50 -2.61
C ALA A 94 5.87 2.41 -1.46
N ALA A 95 6.87 1.95 -0.73
CA ALA A 95 7.55 2.72 0.31
C ALA A 95 8.95 2.15 0.48
N GLU A 96 9.88 2.96 0.98
CA GLU A 96 11.10 2.37 1.51
C GLU A 96 10.73 1.44 2.67
N PRO A 97 11.30 0.23 2.71
CA PRO A 97 11.05 -0.68 3.81
C PRO A 97 11.41 0.06 5.11
N ALA A 98 10.49 0.11 6.05
CA ALA A 98 10.84 0.54 7.40
C ALA A 98 12.04 -0.32 7.84
N GLY A 99 13.21 0.31 7.94
CA GLY A 99 14.45 -0.37 8.31
C GLY A 99 14.33 -0.95 9.73
N PHE A 100 15.24 -1.85 10.06
CA PHE A 100 15.39 -2.34 11.44
C PHE A 100 16.09 -1.29 12.33
N ALA A 101 16.71 -0.29 11.72
CA ALA A 101 17.31 0.82 12.43
C ALA A 101 16.21 1.67 13.11
N SER A 102 16.52 2.10 14.32
CA SER A 102 15.69 3.11 15.00
C SER A 102 15.57 4.35 14.10
N PRO A 103 14.39 4.98 14.01
CA PRO A 103 14.28 6.21 13.26
C PRO A 103 15.21 7.27 13.87
N PRO A 104 15.76 8.18 13.03
CA PRO A 104 16.62 9.24 13.54
C PRO A 104 15.84 10.14 14.51
N THR A 105 16.54 10.62 15.54
CA THR A 105 16.02 11.70 16.40
C THR A 105 15.86 12.99 15.60
N ILE A 106 15.10 13.97 16.10
CA ILE A 106 14.89 15.24 15.39
C ILE A 106 16.21 15.94 15.08
N SER A 107 17.19 15.87 15.97
CA SER A 107 18.52 16.46 15.79
C SER A 107 19.39 15.75 14.73
N GLU A 108 19.06 14.53 14.34
CA GLU A 108 19.79 13.73 13.35
C GLU A 108 19.16 13.78 11.96
N ILE A 109 17.95 14.36 11.82
CA ILE A 109 17.27 14.47 10.53
C ILE A 109 18.03 15.41 9.61
N THR A 110 18.47 14.89 8.47
CA THR A 110 19.07 15.68 7.38
C THR A 110 18.02 16.02 6.33
N GLY A 111 18.27 17.10 5.55
CA GLY A 111 17.40 17.46 4.43
C GLY A 111 17.31 16.35 3.39
N ASP A 112 18.41 15.70 3.07
CA ASP A 112 18.44 14.60 2.09
C ASP A 112 17.59 13.42 2.54
N PHE A 113 17.70 13.01 3.80
CA PHE A 113 16.86 11.95 4.36
C PHE A 113 15.36 12.32 4.31
N PHE A 114 15.03 13.55 4.71
CA PHE A 114 13.67 14.04 4.68
C PHE A 114 13.08 14.07 3.26
N HIS A 115 13.83 14.60 2.30
CA HIS A 115 13.40 14.69 0.91
C HIS A 115 13.24 13.29 0.28
N ALA A 116 14.18 12.36 0.51
CA ALA A 116 14.10 11.00 0.00
C ALA A 116 12.85 10.27 0.51
N GLU A 117 12.53 10.42 1.80
CA GLU A 117 11.33 9.80 2.40
C GLU A 117 10.02 10.35 1.84
N LEU A 118 9.96 11.66 1.53
CA LEU A 118 8.78 12.28 0.93
C LEU A 118 8.69 12.00 -0.57
N ASP A 119 9.81 11.98 -1.30
CA ASP A 119 9.78 11.79 -2.74
C ASP A 119 9.21 10.43 -3.13
N ILE A 120 9.66 9.37 -2.47
CA ILE A 120 9.20 8.01 -2.79
C ILE A 120 7.73 7.81 -2.44
N LYS A 121 7.31 8.27 -1.26
CA LYS A 121 5.95 7.96 -0.78
C LYS A 121 4.92 9.02 -1.14
N VAL A 122 5.23 10.31 -1.01
CA VAL A 122 4.26 11.37 -1.32
C VAL A 122 4.28 11.70 -2.81
N MET A 123 5.43 12.10 -3.34
CA MET A 123 5.55 12.42 -4.77
C MET A 123 5.34 11.19 -5.66
N GLY A 124 5.85 10.01 -5.26
CA GLY A 124 5.61 8.78 -6.00
C GLY A 124 4.12 8.44 -6.12
N TYR A 125 3.32 8.68 -5.08
CA TYR A 125 1.86 8.49 -5.13
C TYR A 125 1.19 9.51 -6.05
N ILE A 126 1.66 10.76 -6.07
CA ILE A 126 1.19 11.79 -7.01
C ILE A 126 1.49 11.36 -8.45
N ARG A 127 2.74 10.98 -8.76
CA ARG A 127 3.15 10.52 -10.09
C ARG A 127 2.28 9.36 -10.61
N CYS A 128 2.07 8.35 -9.76
CA CYS A 128 1.26 7.20 -10.11
C CYS A 128 -0.21 7.57 -10.34
N ALA A 129 -0.78 8.44 -9.50
CA ALA A 129 -2.15 8.90 -9.65
C ALA A 129 -2.36 9.74 -10.92
N GLN A 130 -1.42 10.62 -11.25
CA GLN A 130 -1.43 11.39 -12.51
C GLN A 130 -1.39 10.49 -13.74
N ALA A 131 -0.68 9.36 -13.68
CA ALA A 131 -0.57 8.42 -14.79
C ALA A 131 -1.89 7.68 -15.12
N VAL A 132 -2.85 7.62 -14.18
CA VAL A 132 -4.12 6.89 -14.37
C VAL A 132 -5.35 7.79 -14.45
N VAL A 133 -5.32 8.99 -13.90
CA VAL A 133 -6.50 9.83 -13.71
C VAL A 133 -7.23 10.16 -15.00
N ALA A 134 -6.53 10.41 -16.10
CA ALA A 134 -7.14 10.71 -17.40
C ALA A 134 -7.99 9.53 -17.91
N GLY A 135 -7.48 8.31 -17.82
CA GLY A 135 -8.20 7.09 -18.19
C GLY A 135 -9.40 6.81 -17.28
N MET A 136 -9.27 7.07 -15.98
CA MET A 136 -10.38 6.95 -15.02
C MET A 136 -11.47 7.99 -15.29
N ARG A 137 -11.10 9.24 -15.52
CA ARG A 137 -12.03 10.33 -15.88
C ARG A 137 -12.84 10.00 -17.14
N SER A 138 -12.18 9.49 -18.19
CA SER A 138 -12.85 9.15 -19.45
C SER A 138 -13.90 8.04 -19.30
N LYS A 139 -13.72 7.16 -18.29
CA LYS A 139 -14.67 6.08 -17.96
C LYS A 139 -15.74 6.50 -16.95
N GLY A 140 -15.62 7.67 -16.31
CA GLY A 140 -16.46 8.07 -15.18
C GLY A 140 -16.36 7.14 -13.97
N TRP A 141 -15.23 6.41 -13.85
CA TRP A 141 -15.01 5.43 -12.77
C TRP A 141 -13.53 5.21 -12.50
N GLY A 142 -13.16 5.22 -11.24
CA GLY A 142 -11.82 4.89 -10.78
C GLY A 142 -11.78 4.62 -9.28
N ARG A 143 -10.77 3.85 -8.84
CA ARG A 143 -10.45 3.63 -7.43
C ARG A 143 -8.97 3.83 -7.21
N ILE A 144 -8.62 4.71 -6.26
CA ILE A 144 -7.25 4.92 -5.83
C ILE A 144 -7.20 4.66 -4.33
N VAL A 145 -6.37 3.70 -3.92
CA VAL A 145 -6.15 3.39 -2.51
C VAL A 145 -4.69 3.65 -2.17
N ASN A 146 -4.45 4.58 -1.26
CA ASN A 146 -3.12 4.91 -0.77
C ASN A 146 -2.82 4.15 0.51
N VAL A 147 -1.75 3.35 0.55
CA VAL A 147 -1.32 2.63 1.75
C VAL A 147 -0.33 3.50 2.52
N SER A 148 -0.75 4.03 3.64
CA SER A 148 0.07 4.88 4.50
C SER A 148 0.57 4.11 5.74
N GLY A 149 0.13 4.45 6.94
CA GLY A 149 0.48 3.72 8.17
C GLY A 149 0.01 4.45 9.42
N LEU A 150 -0.23 3.68 10.50
CA LEU A 150 -0.66 4.23 11.80
C LEU A 150 0.37 5.15 12.46
N ALA A 151 1.63 5.18 12.02
CA ALA A 151 2.59 6.19 12.44
C ALA A 151 2.12 7.63 12.15
N ALA A 152 1.13 7.84 11.28
CA ALA A 152 0.44 9.13 11.13
C ALA A 152 -0.21 9.63 12.44
N ARG A 153 -0.48 8.72 13.37
CA ARG A 153 -1.17 9.00 14.65
C ARG A 153 -0.29 8.75 15.87
N GLN A 154 1.03 8.60 15.67
CA GLN A 154 1.98 8.23 16.71
C GLN A 154 3.20 9.13 16.66
N THR A 155 3.81 9.35 17.83
CA THR A 155 5.14 9.96 17.97
C THR A 155 6.24 8.90 17.88
N GLY A 156 7.51 9.32 17.93
CA GLY A 156 8.68 8.43 17.91
C GLY A 156 9.32 8.22 16.54
N ASN A 157 8.68 8.69 15.46
CA ASN A 157 9.27 8.74 14.11
C ASN A 157 8.77 10.01 13.41
N ALA A 158 9.47 11.13 13.59
CA ALA A 158 9.01 12.43 13.09
C ALA A 158 8.80 12.44 11.57
N VAL A 159 9.76 11.98 10.78
CA VAL A 159 9.63 11.96 9.31
C VAL A 159 8.56 10.97 8.87
N GLY A 160 8.49 9.78 9.52
CA GLY A 160 7.47 8.78 9.23
C GLY A 160 6.05 9.27 9.50
N SER A 161 5.81 10.00 10.61
CA SER A 161 4.50 10.58 10.91
C SER A 161 4.14 11.70 9.94
N MET A 162 5.04 12.65 9.68
CA MET A 162 4.83 13.72 8.68
C MET A 162 4.51 13.15 7.30
N ARG A 163 5.29 12.20 6.82
CA ARG A 163 5.08 11.53 5.55
C ARG A 163 3.70 10.85 5.48
N ASN A 164 3.31 10.15 6.53
CA ASN A 164 2.03 9.42 6.55
C ASN A 164 0.83 10.37 6.66
N ILE A 165 0.96 11.49 7.39
CA ILE A 165 -0.05 12.56 7.44
C ILE A 165 -0.16 13.24 6.07
N ALA A 166 0.96 13.51 5.39
CA ALA A 166 0.95 14.08 4.05
C ALA A 166 0.18 13.21 3.05
N VAL A 167 0.29 11.88 3.14
CA VAL A 167 -0.50 10.96 2.29
C VAL A 167 -2.01 11.07 2.61
N ALA A 168 -2.40 11.25 3.86
CA ALA A 168 -3.81 11.44 4.21
C ALA A 168 -4.35 12.78 3.65
N ALA A 169 -3.59 13.86 3.79
CA ALA A 169 -3.93 15.16 3.22
C ALA A 169 -4.01 15.08 1.68
N LEU A 170 -3.05 14.44 1.02
CA LEU A 170 -3.04 14.20 -0.42
C LEU A 170 -4.30 13.43 -0.86
N THR A 171 -4.65 12.37 -0.13
CA THR A 171 -5.85 11.55 -0.41
C THR A 171 -7.11 12.40 -0.41
N LYS A 172 -7.29 13.26 0.59
CA LYS A 172 -8.46 14.13 0.67
C LYS A 172 -8.51 15.13 -0.48
N ASN A 173 -7.40 15.76 -0.84
CA ASN A 173 -7.33 16.69 -1.98
C ASN A 173 -7.66 16.00 -3.30
N MET A 174 -7.10 14.81 -3.56
CA MET A 174 -7.44 14.02 -4.75
C MET A 174 -8.92 13.62 -4.78
N ALA A 175 -9.49 13.24 -3.63
CA ALA A 175 -10.89 12.84 -3.52
C ALA A 175 -11.85 13.99 -3.84
N ASP A 176 -11.55 15.19 -3.38
CA ASP A 176 -12.36 16.38 -3.64
C ASP A 176 -12.24 16.82 -5.11
N GLU A 177 -11.03 16.77 -5.68
CA GLU A 177 -10.81 17.18 -7.07
C GLU A 177 -11.40 16.17 -8.08
N TRP A 178 -11.30 14.86 -7.80
CA TRP A 178 -11.64 13.83 -8.78
C TRP A 178 -12.95 13.09 -8.50
N GLY A 179 -13.52 13.27 -7.31
CA GLY A 179 -14.80 12.70 -6.91
C GLY A 179 -15.95 13.00 -7.88
N PRO A 180 -16.12 14.25 -8.38
CA PRO A 180 -17.12 14.58 -9.38
C PRO A 180 -16.99 13.78 -10.70
N ALA A 181 -15.79 13.28 -11.01
CA ALA A 181 -15.53 12.43 -12.17
C ALA A 181 -15.74 10.92 -11.88
N GLY A 182 -16.31 10.55 -10.73
CA GLY A 182 -16.58 9.15 -10.37
C GLY A 182 -15.36 8.39 -9.82
N ILE A 183 -14.31 9.10 -9.40
CA ILE A 183 -13.08 8.51 -8.87
C ILE A 183 -13.10 8.63 -7.34
N ASN A 184 -13.12 7.49 -6.63
CA ASN A 184 -12.93 7.48 -5.19
C ASN A 184 -11.45 7.34 -4.85
N VAL A 185 -10.98 8.15 -3.91
CA VAL A 185 -9.63 8.09 -3.37
C VAL A 185 -9.70 7.90 -1.86
N THR A 186 -9.07 6.86 -1.34
CA THR A 186 -9.07 6.54 0.09
C THR A 186 -7.66 6.25 0.58
N VAL A 187 -7.41 6.37 1.87
CA VAL A 187 -6.15 5.96 2.48
C VAL A 187 -6.36 4.91 3.56
N VAL A 188 -5.53 3.88 3.52
CA VAL A 188 -5.48 2.83 4.54
C VAL A 188 -4.25 3.06 5.40
N HIS A 189 -4.43 3.01 6.72
CA HIS A 189 -3.37 3.07 7.71
C HIS A 189 -3.19 1.70 8.38
N PRO A 190 -2.35 0.80 7.82
CA PRO A 190 -1.98 -0.43 8.51
C PRO A 190 -1.22 -0.14 9.81
N GLY A 191 -1.44 -0.98 10.80
CA GLY A 191 -0.59 -1.08 11.98
C GLY A 191 0.64 -1.96 11.74
N LEU A 192 1.17 -2.51 12.83
CA LEU A 192 2.18 -3.56 12.74
C LEU A 192 1.56 -4.77 12.02
N THR A 193 2.09 -5.08 10.84
CA THR A 193 1.50 -6.08 9.96
C THR A 193 2.48 -7.23 9.74
N ARG A 194 1.99 -8.46 9.87
CA ARG A 194 2.73 -9.69 9.57
C ARG A 194 2.91 -9.81 8.06
N THR A 195 4.16 -9.99 7.65
CA THR A 195 4.58 -10.23 6.27
C THR A 195 5.58 -11.39 6.26
N GLU A 196 6.03 -11.80 5.09
CA GLU A 196 7.09 -12.82 4.93
C GLU A 196 8.39 -12.48 5.67
N ARG A 197 8.63 -11.22 5.97
CA ARG A 197 9.83 -10.74 6.71
C ARG A 197 9.68 -10.80 8.23
N THR A 198 8.46 -10.99 8.72
CA THR A 198 8.18 -10.89 10.17
C THR A 198 8.87 -11.99 10.97
N ALA A 199 8.92 -13.23 10.44
CA ALA A 199 9.59 -14.34 11.13
C ALA A 199 11.08 -14.06 11.38
N ALA A 200 11.79 -13.54 10.37
CA ALA A 200 13.20 -13.16 10.53
C ALA A 200 13.38 -12.05 11.59
N ARG A 201 12.51 -11.03 11.58
CA ARG A 201 12.53 -9.95 12.58
C ARG A 201 12.30 -10.45 14.01
N VAL A 202 11.35 -11.35 14.16
CA VAL A 202 11.05 -11.98 15.47
C VAL A 202 12.27 -12.73 15.97
N ALA A 203 12.91 -13.53 15.11
CA ALA A 203 14.12 -14.28 15.45
C ALA A 203 15.28 -13.37 15.86
N GLU A 204 15.55 -12.31 15.08
CA GLU A 204 16.59 -11.31 15.38
C GLU A 204 16.33 -10.60 16.72
N SER A 205 15.08 -10.15 16.93
CA SER A 205 14.71 -9.48 18.17
C SER A 205 14.80 -10.41 19.39
N ALA A 206 14.40 -11.66 19.23
CA ALA A 206 14.50 -12.68 20.28
C ALA A 206 15.95 -12.94 20.66
N ALA A 207 16.85 -13.09 19.67
CA ALA A 207 18.27 -13.27 19.89
C ALA A 207 18.91 -12.05 20.58
N ALA A 208 18.60 -10.84 20.10
CA ALA A 208 19.13 -9.59 20.67
C ALA A 208 18.71 -9.35 22.13
N GLN A 209 17.51 -9.79 22.52
CA GLN A 209 16.96 -9.61 23.86
C GLN A 209 17.16 -10.83 24.76
N GLY A 210 17.70 -11.95 24.26
CA GLY A 210 17.85 -13.19 25.02
C GLY A 210 16.54 -13.83 25.47
N VAL A 211 15.46 -13.66 24.69
CA VAL A 211 14.12 -14.15 25.01
C VAL A 211 13.59 -15.09 23.92
N SER A 212 12.45 -15.74 24.18
CA SER A 212 11.83 -16.61 23.17
C SER A 212 11.11 -15.82 22.07
N ALA A 213 11.07 -16.36 20.84
CA ALA A 213 10.28 -15.81 19.73
C ALA A 213 8.81 -15.60 20.10
N ALA A 214 8.23 -16.54 20.87
CA ALA A 214 6.84 -16.45 21.35
C ALA A 214 6.61 -15.24 22.27
N LEU A 215 7.63 -14.80 23.04
CA LEU A 215 7.51 -13.59 23.85
C LEU A 215 7.50 -12.34 22.96
N ILE A 216 8.38 -12.27 21.98
CA ILE A 216 8.41 -11.17 21.00
C ILE A 216 7.06 -11.07 20.26
N GLU A 217 6.51 -12.18 19.78
CA GLU A 217 5.21 -12.18 19.09
C GLU A 217 4.08 -11.69 20.01
N ARG A 218 4.07 -12.10 21.28
CA ARG A 218 3.10 -11.59 22.27
C ARG A 218 3.25 -10.09 22.51
N GLN A 219 4.48 -9.60 22.60
CA GLN A 219 4.74 -8.16 22.73
C GLN A 219 4.24 -7.39 21.50
N MET A 220 4.49 -7.91 20.29
CA MET A 220 3.96 -7.32 19.05
C MET A 220 2.42 -7.30 19.05
N ALA A 221 1.79 -8.39 19.44
CA ALA A 221 0.33 -8.52 19.49
C ALA A 221 -0.32 -7.58 20.52
N SER A 222 0.34 -7.36 21.68
CA SER A 222 -0.18 -6.47 22.71
C SER A 222 -0.22 -4.98 22.33
N GLY A 223 0.35 -4.63 21.18
CA GLY A 223 0.35 -3.27 20.62
C GLY A 223 -1.00 -2.81 20.06
N ASN A 224 -2.01 -3.68 20.00
CA ASN A 224 -3.36 -3.33 19.55
C ASN A 224 -4.45 -3.97 20.43
N SER A 225 -5.69 -3.49 20.27
CA SER A 225 -6.81 -3.85 21.15
C SER A 225 -7.33 -5.28 20.96
N ILE A 226 -7.08 -5.89 19.78
CA ILE A 226 -7.47 -7.29 19.52
C ILE A 226 -6.38 -8.28 19.93
N CYS A 227 -5.24 -7.82 20.44
CA CYS A 227 -4.11 -8.65 20.84
C CYS A 227 -3.65 -9.64 19.75
N HIS A 228 -3.67 -9.19 18.51
CA HIS A 228 -3.30 -9.97 17.33
C HIS A 228 -2.38 -9.17 16.41
N VAL A 229 -1.33 -9.80 15.87
CA VAL A 229 -0.52 -9.19 14.82
C VAL A 229 -1.27 -9.32 13.50
N VAL A 230 -1.83 -8.22 13.03
CA VAL A 230 -2.64 -8.19 11.79
C VAL A 230 -1.84 -8.76 10.62
N ASP A 231 -2.42 -9.68 9.87
CA ASP A 231 -1.80 -10.27 8.69
C ASP A 231 -1.95 -9.35 7.46
N ALA A 232 -1.02 -9.45 6.52
CA ALA A 232 -1.09 -8.68 5.27
C ALA A 232 -2.35 -8.98 4.45
N SER A 233 -2.90 -10.20 4.57
CA SER A 233 -4.17 -10.60 3.96
C SER A 233 -5.36 -9.82 4.54
N GLU A 234 -5.39 -9.59 5.86
CA GLU A 234 -6.48 -8.82 6.50
C GLU A 234 -6.47 -7.36 6.05
N VAL A 235 -5.28 -6.78 5.83
CA VAL A 235 -5.16 -5.46 5.21
C VAL A 235 -5.64 -5.50 3.76
N ALA A 236 -5.29 -6.55 3.03
CA ALA A 236 -5.66 -6.72 1.62
C ALA A 236 -7.17 -6.86 1.42
N ASP A 237 -7.89 -7.53 2.33
CA ASP A 237 -9.34 -7.67 2.29
C ASP A 237 -10.04 -6.30 2.39
N VAL A 238 -9.56 -5.44 3.30
CA VAL A 238 -10.07 -4.06 3.41
C VAL A 238 -9.79 -3.27 2.14
N VAL A 239 -8.59 -3.38 1.56
CA VAL A 239 -8.24 -2.68 0.33
C VAL A 239 -9.07 -3.20 -0.85
N ALA A 240 -9.29 -4.50 -0.97
CA ALA A 240 -10.15 -5.07 -2.01
C ALA A 240 -11.58 -4.53 -1.91
N PHE A 241 -12.13 -4.43 -0.70
CA PHE A 241 -13.43 -3.78 -0.49
C PHE A 241 -13.41 -2.31 -0.93
N LEU A 242 -12.38 -1.54 -0.58
CA LEU A 242 -12.26 -0.13 -0.98
C LEU A 242 -12.09 0.06 -2.50
N CYS A 243 -11.56 -0.92 -3.20
CA CYS A 243 -11.47 -0.94 -4.66
C CYS A 243 -12.82 -1.24 -5.34
N SER A 244 -13.84 -1.70 -4.61
CA SER A 244 -15.12 -2.11 -5.17
C SER A 244 -16.08 -0.93 -5.35
N PRO A 245 -17.09 -1.06 -6.23
CA PRO A 245 -18.18 -0.08 -6.28
C PRO A 245 -19.03 -0.06 -5.00
N LYS A 246 -18.94 -1.08 -4.14
CA LYS A 246 -19.68 -1.16 -2.87
C LYS A 246 -19.18 -0.17 -1.82
N SER A 247 -17.94 0.33 -1.96
CA SER A 247 -17.36 1.33 -1.08
C SER A 247 -17.57 2.78 -1.54
N ARG A 248 -18.45 3.03 -2.50
CA ARG A 248 -18.66 4.36 -3.12
C ARG A 248 -18.87 5.50 -2.11
N ALA A 249 -19.51 5.21 -0.99
CA ALA A 249 -19.79 6.20 0.04
C ALA A 249 -18.53 6.63 0.84
N ILE A 250 -17.42 5.89 0.72
CA ILE A 250 -16.15 6.17 1.41
C ILE A 250 -15.23 6.89 0.41
N ASN A 251 -15.02 8.20 0.61
CA ASN A 251 -14.17 9.00 -0.27
C ASN A 251 -13.44 10.10 0.51
N GLY A 252 -12.13 10.16 0.36
CA GLY A 252 -11.28 11.11 1.07
C GLY A 252 -10.99 10.71 2.53
N ASP A 253 -11.45 9.54 2.97
CA ASP A 253 -11.35 9.11 4.35
C ASP A 253 -10.11 8.27 4.66
N VAL A 254 -9.79 8.22 5.96
CA VAL A 254 -8.69 7.44 6.53
C VAL A 254 -9.25 6.19 7.21
N ILE A 255 -8.90 5.02 6.70
CA ILE A 255 -9.32 3.74 7.25
C ILE A 255 -8.15 3.11 8.01
N ALA A 256 -8.28 3.00 9.34
CA ALA A 256 -7.28 2.34 10.17
C ALA A 256 -7.45 0.81 10.10
N VAL A 257 -6.37 0.10 9.80
CA VAL A 257 -6.35 -1.37 9.74
C VAL A 257 -5.16 -1.86 10.56
N GLY A 258 -5.29 -1.81 11.86
CA GLY A 258 -4.20 -2.17 12.79
C GLY A 258 -4.68 -2.78 14.09
N GLY A 259 -5.91 -3.32 14.12
CA GLY A 259 -6.45 -3.99 15.31
C GLY A 259 -6.84 -3.07 16.47
N GLY A 260 -6.95 -1.76 16.20
CA GLY A 260 -7.27 -0.73 17.21
C GLY A 260 -6.06 -0.29 18.03
N ALA A 261 -5.79 1.01 18.08
CA ALA A 261 -4.77 1.57 18.97
C ALA A 261 -5.31 1.63 20.40
N PRO A 262 -4.65 1.00 21.40
CA PRO A 262 -5.12 1.05 22.77
C PRO A 262 -5.22 2.48 23.32
N ARG A 263 -6.30 2.78 24.01
CA ARG A 263 -6.53 4.07 24.70
C ARG A 263 -6.53 5.29 23.76
N ALA A 264 -6.74 5.10 22.46
CA ALA A 264 -6.83 6.19 21.50
C ALA A 264 -8.26 6.29 20.94
N ILE A 265 -8.81 7.49 20.97
CA ILE A 265 -10.06 7.84 20.29
C ILE A 265 -9.69 8.78 19.15
N HIS A 266 -10.10 8.46 17.96
CA HIS A 266 -9.85 9.26 16.77
C HIS A 266 -11.18 9.77 16.23
N CYS A 267 -11.35 11.09 16.23
CA CYS A 267 -12.49 11.78 15.62
C CYS A 267 -12.11 12.26 14.23
#